data_beda1931a430b438934515d5f7a17bb2
#
_entry.id   beda1931a430b438934515d5f7a17bb2
#
_cell.length_a   1.000
_cell.length_b   1.000
_cell.length_c   1.000
_cell.angle_alpha   90.00
_cell.angle_beta   90.00
_cell.angle_gamma   90.00
#
_symmetry.space_group_name_H-M   'P 1'
#
loop_
_entity.id
_entity.type
_entity.pdbx_description
1 polymer ?
#
loop_
_entity_poly.entity_id
_entity_poly.type
_entity_poly.pdbx_seq_one_letter_code
_entity_poly.pdbx_strand_id
1 'polypeptide(L)'
;MPRQKKVKTIEEKFQKMTQKEHIKKRSDTYIGNTKTQQAELWLLNNSKTAMIHKNVKYVPGMYKIIDEIITNAGDRITEDKTCDTIKIDYTVDDSKTNLEISVYNNGLGIPVAVHQKYNLQVVTLLFGRLLSSSNYDDTEDRKAG
;
A
#
# COMPACT_ATOMS: atom_id res chain seq x y z
N MET A 1 -41.53 5.57 -19.15
CA MET A 1 -41.62 4.08 -19.15
C MET A 1 -40.53 3.53 -18.26
N PRO A 2 -40.82 2.65 -17.29
CA PRO A 2 -39.79 2.07 -16.45
C PRO A 2 -38.93 1.11 -17.30
N ARG A 3 -37.60 1.29 -17.25
CA ARG A 3 -36.61 0.38 -17.87
C ARG A 3 -36.77 -1.02 -17.25
N GLN A 4 -37.22 -2.00 -18.05
CA GLN A 4 -37.22 -3.39 -17.63
C GLN A 4 -35.77 -3.80 -17.28
N LYS A 5 -35.51 -4.23 -16.06
CA LYS A 5 -34.21 -4.78 -15.66
C LYS A 5 -34.03 -6.11 -16.40
N LYS A 6 -33.04 -6.16 -17.28
CA LYS A 6 -32.65 -7.40 -17.96
C LYS A 6 -32.29 -8.46 -16.89
N VAL A 7 -32.95 -9.59 -16.93
CA VAL A 7 -32.64 -10.73 -16.04
C VAL A 7 -31.26 -11.26 -16.44
N LYS A 8 -30.34 -11.28 -15.50
CA LYS A 8 -28.97 -11.79 -15.73
C LYS A 8 -28.99 -13.33 -15.78
N THR A 9 -28.21 -13.91 -16.67
CA THR A 9 -27.97 -15.36 -16.70
C THR A 9 -27.18 -15.80 -15.45
N ILE A 10 -27.09 -17.10 -15.21
CA ILE A 10 -26.32 -17.67 -14.10
C ILE A 10 -24.83 -17.29 -14.24
N GLU A 11 -24.29 -17.35 -15.46
CA GLU A 11 -22.90 -17.01 -15.79
C GLU A 11 -22.63 -15.52 -15.60
N GLU A 12 -23.58 -14.64 -15.93
CA GLU A 12 -23.49 -13.21 -15.68
C GLU A 12 -23.61 -12.86 -14.19
N LYS A 13 -24.27 -13.71 -13.40
CA LYS A 13 -24.49 -13.50 -11.97
C LYS A 13 -23.34 -14.03 -11.12
N PHE A 14 -22.79 -15.20 -11.48
CA PHE A 14 -21.72 -15.87 -10.75
C PHE A 14 -20.45 -15.90 -11.60
N GLN A 15 -19.55 -14.98 -11.33
CA GLN A 15 -18.29 -14.81 -12.05
C GLN A 15 -17.11 -15.11 -11.15
N LYS A 16 -16.14 -15.90 -11.66
CA LYS A 16 -14.82 -16.06 -11.03
C LYS A 16 -13.89 -15.01 -11.61
N MET A 17 -13.16 -14.33 -10.76
CA MET A 17 -12.12 -13.37 -11.14
C MET A 17 -10.75 -13.88 -10.76
N THR A 18 -9.73 -13.47 -11.51
CA THR A 18 -8.35 -13.60 -11.07
C THR A 18 -8.08 -12.67 -9.89
N GLN A 19 -7.05 -12.95 -9.11
CA GLN A 19 -6.65 -12.13 -7.98
C GLN A 19 -6.38 -10.67 -8.40
N LYS A 20 -5.70 -10.47 -9.53
CA LYS A 20 -5.40 -9.13 -10.08
C LYS A 20 -6.66 -8.36 -10.48
N GLU A 21 -7.64 -9.02 -11.07
CA GLU A 21 -8.94 -8.42 -11.40
C GLU A 21 -9.73 -8.08 -10.15
N HIS A 22 -9.69 -8.95 -9.13
CA HIS A 22 -10.35 -8.70 -7.86
C HIS A 22 -9.76 -7.47 -7.16
N ILE A 23 -8.43 -7.33 -7.09
CA ILE A 23 -7.76 -6.16 -6.52
C ILE A 23 -8.23 -4.88 -7.21
N LYS A 24 -8.24 -4.86 -8.54
CA LYS A 24 -8.68 -3.68 -9.32
C LYS A 24 -10.16 -3.35 -9.13
N LYS A 25 -11.01 -4.36 -9.04
CA LYS A 25 -12.46 -4.19 -8.96
C LYS A 25 -12.95 -3.95 -7.53
N ARG A 26 -12.22 -4.44 -6.54
CA ARG A 26 -12.52 -4.37 -5.09
C ARG A 26 -11.31 -3.84 -4.33
N SER A 27 -10.72 -2.77 -4.81
CA SER A 27 -9.55 -2.14 -4.19
C SER A 27 -9.83 -1.73 -2.74
N ASP A 28 -11.05 -1.32 -2.44
CA ASP A 28 -11.50 -0.97 -1.09
C ASP A 28 -11.34 -2.10 -0.06
N THR A 29 -11.39 -3.36 -0.49
CA THR A 29 -11.13 -4.53 0.36
C THR A 29 -9.67 -4.60 0.86
N TYR A 30 -8.72 -4.05 0.06
CA TYR A 30 -7.27 -4.14 0.32
C TYR A 30 -6.71 -2.87 0.94
N ILE A 31 -7.14 -1.71 0.47
CA ILE A 31 -6.57 -0.41 0.85
C ILE A 31 -7.56 0.48 1.63
N GLY A 32 -8.78 0.00 1.86
CA GLY A 32 -9.82 0.80 2.48
C GLY A 32 -10.54 1.72 1.51
N ASN A 33 -11.27 2.70 2.03
CA ASN A 33 -12.17 3.52 1.23
C ASN A 33 -11.42 4.35 0.18
N THR A 34 -11.86 4.24 -1.08
CA THR A 34 -11.29 4.95 -2.23
C THR A 34 -11.98 6.27 -2.55
N LYS A 35 -13.02 6.63 -1.77
CA LYS A 35 -13.71 7.92 -1.91
C LYS A 35 -13.16 8.92 -0.91
N THR A 36 -13.24 10.22 -1.25
CA THR A 36 -12.88 11.29 -0.33
C THR A 36 -13.71 11.23 0.93
N GLN A 37 -13.04 11.25 2.06
CA GLN A 37 -13.63 11.35 3.40
C GLN A 37 -13.17 12.62 4.09
N GLN A 38 -13.88 13.00 5.15
CA GLN A 38 -13.55 14.12 6.00
C GLN A 38 -13.33 13.61 7.42
N ALA A 39 -12.22 13.98 8.03
CA ALA A 39 -11.88 13.60 9.38
C ALA A 39 -11.08 14.69 10.08
N GLU A 40 -11.17 14.72 11.39
CA GLU A 40 -10.32 15.56 12.23
C GLU A 40 -9.03 14.81 12.53
N LEU A 41 -7.91 15.36 12.05
CA LEU A 41 -6.59 14.74 12.17
C LEU A 41 -5.59 15.74 12.74
N TRP A 42 -4.58 15.20 13.42
CA TRP A 42 -3.42 15.95 13.82
C TRP A 42 -2.46 16.08 12.63
N LEU A 43 -2.16 17.32 12.26
CA LEU A 43 -1.27 17.63 11.16
C LEU A 43 -0.15 18.54 11.64
N LEU A 44 1.03 18.39 11.04
CA LEU A 44 2.10 19.35 11.22
C LEU A 44 1.70 20.69 10.57
N ASN A 45 1.87 21.80 11.25
CA ASN A 45 1.60 23.12 10.70
C ASN A 45 2.59 23.47 9.56
N ASN A 46 2.28 24.49 8.77
CA ASN A 46 3.10 24.87 7.62
C ASN A 46 4.53 25.30 8.00
N SER A 47 4.72 25.82 9.20
CA SER A 47 6.04 26.18 9.74
C SER A 47 6.82 24.98 10.31
N LYS A 48 6.21 23.81 10.34
CA LYS A 48 6.79 22.56 10.85
C LYS A 48 7.22 22.65 12.33
N THR A 49 6.54 23.45 13.12
CA THR A 49 6.90 23.73 14.53
C THR A 49 5.93 23.14 15.54
N ALA A 50 4.71 22.81 15.12
CA ALA A 50 3.69 22.29 16.03
C ALA A 50 2.68 21.39 15.31
N MET A 51 2.11 20.45 16.05
CA MET A 51 0.95 19.68 15.60
C MET A 51 -0.32 20.48 15.85
N ILE A 52 -1.19 20.53 14.84
CA ILE A 52 -2.50 21.18 14.91
C ILE A 52 -3.60 20.18 14.60
N HIS A 53 -4.70 20.27 15.35
CA HIS A 53 -5.90 19.47 15.10
C HIS A 53 -6.76 20.17 14.05
N LYS A 54 -7.00 19.53 12.94
CA LYS A 54 -7.69 20.16 11.80
C LYS A 54 -8.59 19.16 11.07
N ASN A 55 -9.73 19.68 10.62
CA ASN A 55 -10.61 18.93 9.71
C ASN A 55 -10.02 18.92 8.29
N VAL A 56 -9.80 17.74 7.75
CA VAL A 56 -9.18 17.53 6.43
C VAL A 56 -10.02 16.60 5.58
N LYS A 57 -9.96 16.83 4.27
CA LYS A 57 -10.50 15.93 3.26
C LYS A 57 -9.34 15.11 2.68
N TYR A 58 -9.49 13.81 2.70
CA TYR A 58 -8.47 12.90 2.17
C TYR A 58 -9.12 11.62 1.62
N VAL A 59 -8.35 10.82 0.92
CA VAL A 59 -8.76 9.50 0.42
C VAL A 59 -8.02 8.43 1.24
N PRO A 60 -8.72 7.69 2.12
CA PRO A 60 -8.09 6.71 3.01
C PRO A 60 -7.25 5.66 2.27
N GLY A 61 -7.75 5.15 1.15
CA GLY A 61 -7.02 4.18 0.35
C GLY A 61 -5.69 4.71 -0.20
N MET A 62 -5.65 5.97 -0.63
CA MET A 62 -4.41 6.61 -1.05
C MET A 62 -3.43 6.78 0.11
N TYR A 63 -3.94 7.24 1.26
CA TYR A 63 -3.13 7.34 2.48
C TYR A 63 -2.53 5.97 2.86
N LYS A 64 -3.36 4.90 2.83
CA LYS A 64 -2.91 3.55 3.17
C LYS A 64 -1.78 3.04 2.26
N ILE A 65 -1.84 3.30 0.94
CA ILE A 65 -0.77 2.91 0.00
C ILE A 65 0.56 3.58 0.37
N ILE A 66 0.50 4.88 0.69
CA ILE A 66 1.69 5.65 1.07
C ILE A 66 2.24 5.17 2.42
N ASP A 67 1.36 4.97 3.38
CA ASP A 67 1.68 4.49 4.72
C ASP A 67 2.38 3.13 4.68
N GLU A 68 1.89 2.19 3.88
CA GLU A 68 2.50 0.87 3.71
C GLU A 68 3.95 0.95 3.19
N ILE A 69 4.22 1.84 2.23
CA ILE A 69 5.58 1.99 1.69
C ILE A 69 6.51 2.58 2.76
N ILE A 70 6.03 3.57 3.52
CA ILE A 70 6.82 4.21 4.58
C ILE A 70 7.05 3.23 5.74
N THR A 71 6.03 2.46 6.12
CA THR A 71 6.12 1.44 7.17
C THR A 71 7.14 0.38 6.80
N ASN A 72 7.12 -0.13 5.56
CA ASN A 72 8.11 -1.11 5.09
C ASN A 72 9.55 -0.58 5.19
N ALA A 73 9.77 0.71 4.91
CA ALA A 73 11.08 1.34 5.10
C ALA A 73 11.44 1.47 6.59
N GLY A 74 10.45 1.76 7.46
CA GLY A 74 10.61 1.83 8.91
C GLY A 74 10.95 0.47 9.54
N ASP A 75 10.25 -0.59 9.11
CA ASP A 75 10.50 -1.96 9.55
C ASP A 75 11.92 -2.39 9.23
N ARG A 76 12.47 -1.94 8.09
CA ARG A 76 13.86 -2.20 7.71
C ARG A 76 14.87 -1.67 8.71
N ILE A 77 14.64 -0.51 9.34
CA ILE A 77 15.52 0.01 10.40
C ILE A 77 15.53 -0.91 11.62
N THR A 78 14.39 -1.52 11.91
CA THR A 78 14.27 -2.44 13.06
C THR A 78 14.99 -3.76 12.81
N GLU A 79 14.90 -4.29 11.59
CA GLU A 79 15.50 -5.56 11.19
C GLU A 79 17.01 -5.46 10.91
N ASP A 80 17.44 -4.39 10.26
CA ASP A 80 18.79 -4.18 9.74
C ASP A 80 19.48 -2.99 10.42
N LYS A 81 20.39 -3.26 11.32
CA LYS A 81 21.13 -2.24 12.08
C LYS A 81 22.04 -1.35 11.22
N THR A 82 22.27 -1.71 9.96
CA THR A 82 22.98 -0.85 9.00
C THR A 82 22.06 0.15 8.30
N CYS A 83 20.75 0.01 8.47
CA CYS A 83 19.74 0.93 7.98
C CYS A 83 19.51 2.02 9.03
N ASP A 84 19.98 3.23 8.77
CA ASP A 84 19.89 4.38 9.68
C ASP A 84 19.26 5.62 9.04
N THR A 85 18.93 5.52 7.76
CA THR A 85 18.47 6.65 6.95
C THR A 85 17.25 6.28 6.12
N ILE A 86 16.18 7.07 6.28
CA ILE A 86 15.01 7.06 5.37
C ILE A 86 14.88 8.45 4.74
N LYS A 87 14.70 8.51 3.43
CA LYS A 87 14.40 9.75 2.71
C LYS A 87 13.05 9.60 2.02
N ILE A 88 12.21 10.60 2.16
CA ILE A 88 10.89 10.64 1.56
C ILE A 88 10.78 11.93 0.76
N ASP A 89 10.60 11.79 -0.54
CA ASP A 89 10.40 12.90 -1.46
C ASP A 89 9.06 12.73 -2.18
N TYR A 90 8.44 13.85 -2.54
CA TYR A 90 7.23 13.82 -3.34
C TYR A 90 7.19 14.97 -4.33
N THR A 91 6.63 14.73 -5.49
CA THR A 91 6.35 15.74 -6.50
C THR A 91 4.90 15.64 -6.96
N VAL A 92 4.30 16.79 -7.23
CA VAL A 92 2.96 16.90 -7.78
C VAL A 92 3.08 17.64 -9.10
N ASP A 93 2.49 17.11 -10.16
CA ASP A 93 2.51 17.78 -11.46
C ASP A 93 1.72 19.11 -11.44
N ASP A 94 1.96 19.97 -12.43
CA ASP A 94 1.31 21.29 -12.52
C ASP A 94 -0.21 21.19 -12.62
N SER A 95 -0.73 20.11 -13.21
CA SER A 95 -2.16 19.82 -13.31
C SER A 95 -2.77 19.31 -12.01
N LYS A 96 -1.92 18.94 -11.02
CA LYS A 96 -2.31 18.31 -9.74
C LYS A 96 -3.08 17.01 -9.91
N THR A 97 -2.83 16.30 -11.00
CA THR A 97 -3.47 15.01 -11.30
C THR A 97 -2.57 13.81 -11.00
N ASN A 98 -1.25 14.03 -10.97
CA ASN A 98 -0.28 13.00 -10.68
C ASN A 98 0.55 13.37 -9.45
N LEU A 99 0.69 12.41 -8.55
CA LEU A 99 1.56 12.47 -7.38
C LEU A 99 2.61 11.37 -7.54
N GLU A 100 3.87 11.74 -7.52
CA GLU A 100 5.00 10.82 -7.43
C GLU A 100 5.57 10.88 -6.02
N ILE A 101 5.75 9.71 -5.40
CA ILE A 101 6.35 9.59 -4.07
C ILE A 101 7.53 8.64 -4.18
N SER A 102 8.67 9.08 -3.69
CA SER A 102 9.89 8.29 -3.56
C SER A 102 10.20 8.06 -2.09
N VAL A 103 10.36 6.79 -1.71
CA VAL A 103 10.80 6.40 -0.38
C VAL A 103 12.09 5.61 -0.53
N TYR A 104 13.17 6.15 0.00
CA TYR A 104 14.49 5.53 0.00
C TYR A 104 14.87 5.15 1.42
N ASN A 105 15.44 3.98 1.58
CA ASN A 105 16.18 3.60 2.78
C ASN A 105 17.55 3.00 2.39
N ASN A 106 18.55 3.22 3.22
CA ASN A 106 19.83 2.53 3.11
C ASN A 106 19.76 1.16 3.83
N GLY A 107 20.88 0.49 3.94
CA GLY A 107 21.02 -0.84 4.54
C GLY A 107 21.00 -1.96 3.49
N LEU A 108 20.83 -3.19 3.94
CA LEU A 108 20.78 -4.37 3.08
C LEU A 108 19.49 -4.35 2.24
N GLY A 109 19.65 -4.50 0.94
CA GLY A 109 18.52 -4.58 0.00
C GLY A 109 17.80 -5.93 0.05
N ILE A 110 16.76 -6.05 -0.77
CA ILE A 110 16.10 -7.34 -1.00
C ILE A 110 17.05 -8.25 -1.79
N PRO A 111 17.22 -9.53 -1.40
CA PRO A 111 18.09 -10.45 -2.10
C PRO A 111 17.72 -10.60 -3.58
N VAL A 112 18.69 -10.41 -4.47
CA VAL A 112 18.55 -10.67 -5.91
C VAL A 112 18.84 -12.14 -6.15
N ALA A 113 17.85 -12.99 -5.88
CA ALA A 113 17.96 -14.45 -5.98
C ALA A 113 16.64 -15.05 -6.46
N VAL A 114 16.73 -16.27 -7.01
CA VAL A 114 15.56 -17.08 -7.36
C VAL A 114 15.13 -17.89 -6.13
N HIS A 115 13.91 -17.74 -5.72
CA HIS A 115 13.30 -18.55 -4.65
C HIS A 115 13.06 -19.97 -5.17
N GLN A 116 13.79 -20.94 -4.63
CA GLN A 116 13.83 -22.32 -5.16
C GLN A 116 12.44 -22.98 -5.24
N LYS A 117 11.63 -22.85 -4.19
CA LYS A 117 10.29 -23.46 -4.11
C LYS A 117 9.31 -22.91 -5.16
N TYR A 118 9.39 -21.61 -5.47
CA TYR A 118 8.43 -20.96 -6.36
C TYR A 118 8.99 -20.68 -7.76
N ASN A 119 10.30 -20.89 -7.95
CA ASN A 119 11.03 -20.59 -9.19
C ASN A 119 10.75 -19.16 -9.69
N LEU A 120 10.75 -18.21 -8.79
CA LEU A 120 10.53 -16.78 -9.02
C LEU A 120 11.62 -15.96 -8.36
N GLN A 121 11.97 -14.83 -8.95
CA GLN A 121 12.82 -13.85 -8.27
C GLN A 121 12.15 -13.41 -6.95
N VAL A 122 12.93 -13.29 -5.87
CA VAL A 122 12.43 -12.87 -4.56
C VAL A 122 11.68 -11.55 -4.64
N VAL A 123 12.20 -10.57 -5.39
CA VAL A 123 11.53 -9.28 -5.63
C VAL A 123 10.17 -9.47 -6.31
N THR A 124 10.08 -10.35 -7.31
CA THR A 124 8.81 -10.66 -7.99
C THR A 124 7.81 -11.36 -7.05
N LEU A 125 8.32 -12.20 -6.15
CA LEU A 125 7.49 -12.85 -5.14
C LEU A 125 6.90 -11.81 -4.18
N LEU A 126 7.72 -10.93 -3.63
CA LEU A 126 7.29 -9.95 -2.62
C LEU A 126 6.35 -8.88 -3.18
N PHE A 127 6.64 -8.33 -4.35
CA PHE A 127 5.84 -7.23 -4.91
C PHE A 127 4.80 -7.69 -5.95
N GLY A 128 4.93 -8.87 -6.49
CA GLY A 128 4.05 -9.37 -7.57
C GLY A 128 3.04 -10.41 -7.12
N ARG A 129 3.11 -10.91 -5.89
CA ARG A 129 2.21 -11.93 -5.35
C ARG A 129 1.59 -11.46 -4.04
N LEU A 130 0.27 -11.64 -3.90
CA LEU A 130 -0.40 -11.44 -2.63
C LEU A 130 -0.04 -12.55 -1.65
N LEU A 131 -0.11 -12.24 -0.34
CA LEU A 131 0.18 -13.19 0.74
C LEU A 131 1.63 -13.73 0.66
N SER A 132 2.56 -12.90 0.23
CA SER A 132 4.00 -13.18 0.33
C SER A 132 4.62 -12.24 1.36
N SER A 133 5.26 -12.81 2.38
CA SER A 133 5.93 -12.07 3.44
C SER A 133 7.13 -12.88 3.92
N SER A 134 8.11 -12.22 4.51
CA SER A 134 9.16 -12.86 5.30
C SER A 134 8.71 -13.21 6.72
N ASN A 135 7.56 -12.70 7.18
CA ASN A 135 7.10 -12.71 8.57
C ASN A 135 6.00 -13.77 8.84
N TYR A 136 6.01 -14.90 8.12
CA TYR A 136 5.05 -15.99 8.35
C TYR A 136 5.51 -17.06 9.34
N ASP A 137 6.70 -16.94 9.88
CA ASP A 137 7.19 -17.85 10.93
C ASP A 137 6.77 -17.33 12.30
N ASP A 138 5.74 -17.94 12.88
CA ASP A 138 5.21 -17.58 14.20
C ASP A 138 6.10 -18.05 15.35
N THR A 139 7.20 -18.77 15.06
CA THR A 139 8.19 -19.22 16.07
C THR A 139 9.28 -18.18 16.29
N GLU A 140 9.41 -17.20 15.42
CA GLU A 140 10.35 -16.08 15.54
C GLU A 140 9.70 -14.88 16.24
N ASP A 141 10.48 -14.19 17.08
CA ASP A 141 10.04 -12.93 17.66
C ASP A 141 9.81 -11.88 16.56
N ARG A 142 8.58 -11.42 16.40
CA ARG A 142 8.24 -10.35 15.45
C ARG A 142 8.88 -9.04 15.91
N LYS A 143 9.86 -8.57 15.16
CA LYS A 143 10.53 -7.28 15.40
C LYS A 143 9.88 -6.12 14.67
N ALA A 144 9.07 -6.40 13.67
CA ALA A 144 8.42 -5.42 12.81
C ALA A 144 7.05 -5.94 12.32
N GLY A 145 6.15 -5.04 12.05
CA GLY A 145 4.84 -5.02 11.42
C GLY A 145 3.83 -5.96 11.29
#